data_317cdadbf3205d2cf80fb0a37645a4ca
#
_entry.id   317cdadbf3205d2cf80fb0a37645a4ca
#
_cell.length_a   1.000
_cell.length_b   1.000
_cell.length_c   1.000
_cell.angle_alpha   90.00
_cell.angle_beta   90.00
_cell.angle_gamma   90.00
#
_symmetry.space_group_name_H-M   'P 1'
#
loop_
_entity.id
_entity.type
_entity.pdbx_description
1 polymer ?
#
loop_
_entity_poly.entity_id
_entity_poly.type
_entity_poly.pdbx_seq_one_letter_code
_entity_poly.pdbx_strand_id
1 'polypeptide(L)'
;KYIVFCNKDEMPETSLKNCLSYEEYIEDGDENFVWPDLPDNAACGLCYTSGTTGNPKGVLYSHKSTILHAISAAGPKALKIEGDDSVLMVVPMFHVMAWGVPYYGAIYGLKIVMPGMAMDGESLYEMCKEEKVTLAFGVPTVWMQLLGYCRENNVVLESMNSTVIGGSAVTVAMIKEFDQVHGVTVLQGWGMTEMSPLGTTNFPTPEMEQMSDDEKYAIQVKAGRPVFGVEMKIVDSDGNTLPNDGKASGSLLVRGPWIIKKYFKAEEDAVDKDGWFDTGDISSIDPDGYMSIVCLLYTSDAADEVL
;
A
#
# COMPACT_ATOMS: atom_id res chain seq x y z
N LYS A 1 -22.68 4.48 -18.29
CA LYS A 1 -21.73 4.80 -17.20
C LYS A 1 -22.45 5.69 -16.22
N TYR A 2 -22.35 5.37 -14.95
CA TYR A 2 -22.96 6.10 -13.84
C TYR A 2 -21.84 6.67 -12.96
N ILE A 3 -22.17 7.75 -12.23
CA ILE A 3 -21.38 8.29 -11.13
C ILE A 3 -22.19 7.97 -9.88
N VAL A 4 -21.59 7.23 -8.97
CA VAL A 4 -22.25 6.78 -7.74
C VAL A 4 -21.65 7.53 -6.55
N PHE A 5 -22.50 8.20 -5.79
CA PHE A 5 -22.11 8.88 -4.56
C PHE A 5 -22.38 7.96 -3.36
N CYS A 6 -21.33 7.63 -2.63
CA CYS A 6 -21.39 6.77 -1.45
C CYS A 6 -21.49 7.61 -0.17
N ASN A 7 -22.49 8.47 -0.09
CA ASN A 7 -22.75 9.27 1.08
C ASN A 7 -24.10 8.86 1.70
N LYS A 8 -24.19 8.79 3.01
CA LYS A 8 -25.43 8.47 3.72
C LYS A 8 -26.48 9.60 3.67
N ASP A 9 -26.02 10.79 3.34
CA ASP A 9 -26.86 11.97 3.27
C ASP A 9 -27.46 12.13 1.86
N GLU A 10 -28.30 13.12 1.69
CA GLU A 10 -28.92 13.43 0.41
C GLU A 10 -27.88 13.62 -0.70
N MET A 11 -28.23 13.20 -1.91
CA MET A 11 -27.40 13.43 -3.10
C MET A 11 -26.99 14.91 -3.18
N PRO A 12 -25.70 15.22 -3.34
CA PRO A 12 -25.26 16.59 -3.49
C PRO A 12 -25.80 17.21 -4.78
N GLU A 13 -26.09 18.50 -4.76
CA GLU A 13 -26.40 19.23 -5.99
C GLU A 13 -25.22 19.14 -6.95
N THR A 14 -25.46 18.65 -8.16
CA THR A 14 -24.40 18.44 -9.15
C THR A 14 -24.89 18.69 -10.56
N SER A 15 -24.02 19.26 -11.40
CA SER A 15 -24.23 19.40 -12.84
C SER A 15 -23.80 18.15 -13.63
N LEU A 16 -23.23 17.15 -12.96
CA LEU A 16 -22.81 15.90 -13.59
C LEU A 16 -24.03 15.09 -14.02
N LYS A 17 -23.91 14.40 -15.16
CA LYS A 17 -24.97 13.56 -15.71
C LYS A 17 -24.86 12.12 -15.22
N ASN A 18 -25.99 11.44 -15.10
CA ASN A 18 -26.06 10.02 -14.69
C ASN A 18 -25.47 9.80 -13.28
N CYS A 19 -25.81 10.66 -12.34
CA CYS A 19 -25.45 10.49 -10.94
C CYS A 19 -26.56 9.74 -10.20
N LEU A 20 -26.17 8.86 -9.30
CA LEU A 20 -27.04 8.08 -8.42
C LEU A 20 -26.43 8.06 -7.02
N SER A 21 -27.25 7.93 -5.99
CA SER A 21 -26.77 7.52 -4.68
C SER A 21 -26.35 6.04 -4.73
N TYR A 22 -25.56 5.61 -3.77
CA TYR A 22 -25.19 4.19 -3.66
C TYR A 22 -26.44 3.33 -3.42
N GLU A 23 -27.36 3.78 -2.60
CA GLU A 23 -28.61 3.11 -2.26
C GLU A 23 -29.48 2.89 -3.51
N GLU A 24 -29.66 3.96 -4.33
CA GLU A 24 -30.38 3.84 -5.61
C GLU A 24 -29.66 2.89 -6.58
N TYR A 25 -28.34 2.90 -6.60
CA TYR A 25 -27.54 2.05 -7.49
C TYR A 25 -27.69 0.57 -7.17
N ILE A 26 -27.83 0.20 -5.90
CA ILE A 26 -27.96 -1.20 -5.46
C ILE A 26 -29.41 -1.67 -5.29
N GLU A 27 -30.41 -0.79 -5.44
CA GLU A 27 -31.84 -1.12 -5.21
C GLU A 27 -32.31 -2.30 -6.04
N ASP A 28 -31.85 -2.41 -7.29
CA ASP A 28 -32.18 -3.50 -8.21
C ASP A 28 -31.21 -4.70 -8.07
N GLY A 29 -30.41 -4.75 -7.01
CA GLY A 29 -29.45 -5.81 -6.78
C GLY A 29 -30.12 -7.18 -6.62
N ASP A 30 -29.56 -8.22 -7.26
CA ASP A 30 -30.06 -9.60 -7.19
C ASP A 30 -29.13 -10.45 -6.32
N GLU A 31 -29.61 -10.89 -5.16
CA GLU A 31 -28.85 -11.75 -4.26
C GLU A 31 -28.55 -13.16 -4.84
N ASN A 32 -29.29 -13.56 -5.88
CA ASN A 32 -29.09 -14.80 -6.62
C ASN A 32 -28.26 -14.61 -7.91
N PHE A 33 -27.58 -13.46 -8.05
CA PHE A 33 -26.77 -13.16 -9.22
C PHE A 33 -25.71 -14.24 -9.45
N VAL A 34 -25.70 -14.80 -10.64
CA VAL A 34 -24.70 -15.78 -11.05
C VAL A 34 -23.49 -15.06 -11.63
N TRP A 35 -22.37 -15.14 -10.92
CA TRP A 35 -21.12 -14.52 -11.36
C TRP A 35 -20.64 -15.16 -12.68
N PRO A 36 -20.33 -14.36 -13.70
CA PRO A 36 -19.83 -14.88 -14.95
C PRO A 36 -18.39 -15.40 -14.82
N ASP A 37 -18.06 -16.42 -15.59
CA ASP A 37 -16.65 -16.79 -15.80
C ASP A 37 -15.94 -15.71 -16.60
N LEU A 38 -14.91 -15.12 -15.99
CA LEU A 38 -14.10 -14.06 -16.60
C LEU A 38 -12.72 -14.59 -16.97
N PRO A 39 -12.14 -14.10 -18.10
CA PRO A 39 -10.74 -14.37 -18.40
C PRO A 39 -9.85 -13.82 -17.29
N ASP A 40 -8.74 -14.50 -16.97
CA ASP A 40 -7.77 -14.08 -15.93
C ASP A 40 -7.33 -12.63 -16.07
N ASN A 41 -7.18 -12.15 -17.29
CA ASN A 41 -6.76 -10.80 -17.62
C ASN A 41 -7.90 -9.78 -17.78
N ALA A 42 -9.15 -10.18 -17.47
CA ALA A 42 -10.25 -9.22 -17.43
C ALA A 42 -9.94 -8.12 -16.41
N ALA A 43 -10.29 -6.88 -16.78
CA ALA A 43 -10.08 -5.72 -15.92
C ALA A 43 -10.99 -5.78 -14.68
N CYS A 44 -10.42 -5.51 -13.49
CA CYS A 44 -11.18 -5.43 -12.25
C CYS A 44 -11.16 -4.04 -11.62
N GLY A 45 -10.13 -3.22 -11.89
CA GLY A 45 -10.02 -1.90 -11.30
C GLY A 45 -9.13 -0.97 -12.12
N LEU A 46 -9.34 0.33 -11.98
CA LEU A 46 -8.56 1.38 -12.63
C LEU A 46 -8.27 2.48 -11.62
N CYS A 47 -6.99 2.70 -11.34
CA CYS A 47 -6.52 3.84 -10.56
C CYS A 47 -5.69 4.78 -11.43
N TYR A 48 -5.72 6.06 -11.11
CA TYR A 48 -4.91 7.06 -11.79
C TYR A 48 -3.76 7.51 -10.91
N THR A 49 -2.57 7.65 -11.50
CA THR A 49 -1.44 8.31 -10.87
C THR A 49 -1.54 9.82 -11.10
N SER A 50 -1.06 10.63 -10.17
CA SER A 50 -1.00 12.08 -10.33
C SER A 50 0.00 12.55 -11.40
N GLY A 51 0.92 11.68 -11.79
CA GLY A 51 1.94 11.92 -12.81
C GLY A 51 2.70 13.23 -12.60
N THR A 52 3.88 13.20 -12.07
CA THR A 52 4.71 14.39 -11.79
C THR A 52 5.07 15.20 -13.05
N THR A 53 4.84 14.67 -14.24
CA THR A 53 5.29 15.22 -15.51
C THR A 53 4.18 15.50 -16.51
N GLY A 54 2.91 15.51 -16.12
CA GLY A 54 1.83 15.76 -17.07
C GLY A 54 0.45 15.27 -16.64
N ASN A 55 -0.35 14.85 -17.61
CA ASN A 55 -1.69 14.34 -17.35
C ASN A 55 -1.67 13.04 -16.52
N PRO A 56 -2.66 12.82 -15.64
CA PRO A 56 -2.79 11.59 -14.89
C PRO A 56 -2.78 10.35 -15.79
N LYS A 57 -2.03 9.32 -15.41
CA LYS A 57 -1.93 8.07 -16.13
C LYS A 57 -2.78 7.00 -15.48
N GLY A 58 -3.62 6.31 -16.23
CA GLY A 58 -4.46 5.23 -15.72
C GLY A 58 -3.69 3.90 -15.65
N VAL A 59 -3.77 3.22 -14.52
CA VAL A 59 -3.27 1.86 -14.33
C VAL A 59 -4.45 0.93 -14.23
N LEU A 60 -4.57 0.01 -15.19
CA LEU A 60 -5.66 -0.95 -15.28
C LEU A 60 -5.23 -2.28 -14.68
N TYR A 61 -5.82 -2.64 -13.55
CA TYR A 61 -5.57 -3.92 -12.89
C TYR A 61 -6.46 -5.02 -13.47
N SER A 62 -5.90 -6.22 -13.62
CA SER A 62 -6.68 -7.41 -13.96
C SER A 62 -7.05 -8.20 -12.70
N HIS A 63 -8.07 -9.05 -12.78
CA HIS A 63 -8.38 -10.00 -11.70
C HIS A 63 -7.15 -10.82 -11.31
N LYS A 64 -6.41 -11.32 -12.30
CA LYS A 64 -5.19 -12.10 -12.08
C LYS A 64 -4.11 -11.33 -11.34
N SER A 65 -3.77 -10.11 -11.78
CA SER A 65 -2.72 -9.31 -11.14
C SER A 65 -3.09 -8.97 -9.69
N THR A 66 -4.36 -8.61 -9.45
CA THR A 66 -4.88 -8.28 -8.12
C THR A 66 -4.82 -9.47 -7.16
N ILE A 67 -5.24 -10.64 -7.59
CA ILE A 67 -5.22 -11.85 -6.74
C ILE A 67 -3.78 -12.31 -6.48
N LEU A 68 -2.90 -12.31 -7.50
CA LEU A 68 -1.49 -12.66 -7.30
C LEU A 68 -0.79 -11.71 -6.34
N HIS A 69 -1.05 -10.40 -6.47
CA HIS A 69 -0.57 -9.40 -5.52
C HIS A 69 -1.08 -9.71 -4.09
N ALA A 70 -2.40 -9.88 -3.92
CA ALA A 70 -2.99 -10.11 -2.61
C ALA A 70 -2.44 -11.35 -1.92
N ILE A 71 -2.32 -12.48 -2.63
CA ILE A 71 -1.75 -13.73 -2.07
C ILE A 71 -0.27 -13.53 -1.69
N SER A 72 0.52 -12.90 -2.55
CA SER A 72 1.95 -12.69 -2.27
C SER A 72 2.16 -11.71 -1.12
N ALA A 73 1.43 -10.59 -1.13
CA ALA A 73 1.54 -9.56 -0.11
C ALA A 73 1.10 -10.06 1.28
N ALA A 74 0.08 -10.92 1.35
CA ALA A 74 -0.38 -11.51 2.60
C ALA A 74 0.61 -12.53 3.20
N GLY A 75 1.63 -12.94 2.45
CA GLY A 75 2.56 -13.98 2.83
C GLY A 75 3.29 -13.76 4.17
N PRO A 76 3.83 -14.84 4.79
CA PRO A 76 4.37 -14.83 6.15
C PRO A 76 5.64 -13.98 6.32
N LYS A 77 6.32 -13.62 5.24
CA LYS A 77 7.50 -12.74 5.21
C LYS A 77 7.25 -11.44 4.43
N ALA A 78 5.99 -11.10 4.24
CA ALA A 78 5.55 -9.84 3.65
C ALA A 78 4.72 -9.06 4.68
N LEU A 79 3.40 -9.13 4.66
CA LEU A 79 2.52 -8.45 5.62
C LEU A 79 2.04 -9.38 6.74
N LYS A 80 2.27 -10.69 6.62
CA LYS A 80 1.87 -11.72 7.59
C LYS A 80 0.39 -11.61 8.00
N ILE A 81 -0.50 -11.58 7.02
CA ILE A 81 -1.95 -11.49 7.25
C ILE A 81 -2.50 -12.85 7.69
N GLU A 82 -3.22 -12.86 8.80
CA GLU A 82 -3.84 -14.05 9.38
C GLU A 82 -5.37 -13.92 9.37
N GLY A 83 -6.11 -15.05 9.27
CA GLY A 83 -7.56 -15.03 9.06
C GLY A 83 -8.39 -14.49 10.22
N ASP A 84 -7.80 -14.30 11.39
CA ASP A 84 -8.42 -13.70 12.58
C ASP A 84 -8.06 -12.23 12.79
N ASP A 85 -7.34 -11.61 11.84
CA ASP A 85 -6.99 -10.20 11.91
C ASP A 85 -8.23 -9.30 11.82
N SER A 86 -8.24 -8.28 12.68
CA SER A 86 -9.09 -7.11 12.60
C SER A 86 -8.27 -5.95 12.03
N VAL A 87 -8.58 -5.55 10.80
CA VAL A 87 -7.75 -4.66 10.00
C VAL A 87 -8.35 -3.26 9.93
N LEU A 88 -7.65 -2.25 10.45
CA LEU A 88 -8.00 -0.85 10.26
C LEU A 88 -7.48 -0.35 8.92
N MET A 89 -8.41 -0.07 8.00
CA MET A 89 -8.12 0.39 6.65
C MET A 89 -8.23 1.92 6.57
N VAL A 90 -7.16 2.62 6.96
CA VAL A 90 -7.10 4.09 6.86
C VAL A 90 -6.89 4.55 5.41
N VAL A 91 -6.20 3.75 4.63
CA VAL A 91 -5.90 4.04 3.21
C VAL A 91 -7.17 4.04 2.36
N PRO A 92 -7.38 5.09 1.52
CA PRO A 92 -8.62 5.21 0.76
C PRO A 92 -8.70 4.23 -0.41
N MET A 93 -9.92 3.75 -0.72
CA MET A 93 -10.13 2.77 -1.80
C MET A 93 -9.80 3.30 -3.19
N PHE A 94 -9.88 4.61 -3.42
CA PHE A 94 -9.52 5.22 -4.71
C PHE A 94 -8.00 5.25 -4.96
N HIS A 95 -7.19 5.11 -3.90
CA HIS A 95 -5.73 5.07 -4.01
C HIS A 95 -5.23 3.63 -3.97
N VAL A 96 -4.80 3.14 -5.12
CA VAL A 96 -4.27 1.77 -5.33
C VAL A 96 -5.13 0.68 -4.68
N MET A 97 -6.48 0.84 -4.78
CA MET A 97 -7.46 -0.12 -4.24
C MET A 97 -7.28 -0.38 -2.73
N ALA A 98 -7.02 0.68 -1.94
CA ALA A 98 -6.70 0.59 -0.52
C ALA A 98 -5.57 -0.39 -0.21
N TRP A 99 -4.52 -0.35 -0.99
CA TRP A 99 -3.32 -1.22 -0.89
C TRP A 99 -3.64 -2.72 -0.90
N GLY A 100 -4.79 -3.09 -1.42
CA GLY A 100 -5.24 -4.48 -1.53
C GLY A 100 -6.04 -5.01 -0.35
N VAL A 101 -6.30 -4.22 0.70
CA VAL A 101 -7.04 -4.65 1.90
C VAL A 101 -8.39 -5.31 1.57
N PRO A 102 -9.24 -4.79 0.65
CA PRO A 102 -10.49 -5.45 0.31
C PRO A 102 -10.32 -6.87 -0.25
N TYR A 103 -9.22 -7.11 -0.97
CA TYR A 103 -8.91 -8.42 -1.55
C TYR A 103 -8.34 -9.38 -0.51
N TYR A 104 -7.47 -8.91 0.39
CA TYR A 104 -7.04 -9.72 1.54
C TYR A 104 -8.24 -10.12 2.38
N GLY A 105 -9.15 -9.16 2.64
CA GLY A 105 -10.36 -9.40 3.41
C GLY A 105 -11.21 -10.52 2.83
N ALA A 106 -11.42 -10.50 1.52
CA ALA A 106 -12.19 -11.54 0.84
C ALA A 106 -11.47 -12.91 0.82
N ILE A 107 -10.14 -12.93 0.62
CA ILE A 107 -9.36 -14.18 0.53
C ILE A 107 -9.20 -14.85 1.90
N TYR A 108 -8.95 -14.08 2.96
CA TYR A 108 -8.59 -14.60 4.28
C TYR A 108 -9.70 -14.48 5.32
N GLY A 109 -10.84 -13.86 4.99
CA GLY A 109 -11.99 -13.71 5.89
C GLY A 109 -11.76 -12.68 7.02
N LEU A 110 -11.03 -11.60 6.71
CA LEU A 110 -10.66 -10.58 7.70
C LEU A 110 -11.86 -9.74 8.14
N LYS A 111 -11.79 -9.25 9.37
CA LYS A 111 -12.64 -8.15 9.81
C LYS A 111 -12.01 -6.83 9.30
N ILE A 112 -12.72 -6.11 8.44
CA ILE A 112 -12.27 -4.80 7.93
C ILE A 112 -12.98 -3.69 8.70
N VAL A 113 -12.21 -2.82 9.36
CA VAL A 113 -12.66 -1.63 10.06
C VAL A 113 -12.40 -0.43 9.16
N MET A 114 -13.46 0.29 8.80
CA MET A 114 -13.41 1.45 7.89
C MET A 114 -13.69 2.73 8.68
N PRO A 115 -12.72 3.65 8.82
CA PRO A 115 -12.87 4.85 9.65
C PRO A 115 -13.81 5.91 9.02
N GLY A 116 -14.09 5.81 7.72
CA GLY A 116 -14.85 6.84 7.01
C GLY A 116 -14.11 8.17 7.03
N MET A 117 -14.76 9.22 7.54
CA MET A 117 -14.17 10.56 7.68
C MET A 117 -13.52 10.80 9.04
N ALA A 118 -13.62 9.87 9.98
CA ALA A 118 -13.12 10.00 11.35
C ALA A 118 -11.66 9.54 11.43
N MET A 119 -10.75 10.42 11.02
CA MET A 119 -9.32 10.14 10.85
C MET A 119 -8.43 10.86 11.88
N ASP A 120 -9.03 11.55 12.85
CA ASP A 120 -8.30 12.16 13.96
C ASP A 120 -7.79 11.12 14.96
N GLY A 121 -6.83 11.50 15.81
CA GLY A 121 -6.15 10.57 16.72
C GLY A 121 -7.11 9.91 17.72
N GLU A 122 -8.11 10.62 18.24
CA GLU A 122 -9.11 10.09 19.17
C GLU A 122 -9.99 9.04 18.50
N SER A 123 -10.56 9.38 17.36
CA SER A 123 -11.43 8.48 16.60
C SER A 123 -10.72 7.19 16.19
N LEU A 124 -9.47 7.30 15.74
CA LEU A 124 -8.65 6.14 15.36
C LEU A 124 -8.31 5.26 16.58
N TYR A 125 -7.98 5.89 17.73
CA TYR A 125 -7.71 5.15 18.95
C TYR A 125 -8.93 4.38 19.44
N GLU A 126 -10.10 5.03 19.52
CA GLU A 126 -11.33 4.36 19.95
C GLU A 126 -11.72 3.22 19.00
N MET A 127 -11.58 3.40 17.69
CA MET A 127 -11.79 2.29 16.74
C MET A 127 -10.81 1.13 16.98
N CYS A 128 -9.52 1.41 17.20
CA CYS A 128 -8.54 0.37 17.51
C CYS A 128 -8.94 -0.44 18.74
N LYS A 129 -9.41 0.24 19.77
CA LYS A 129 -9.80 -0.35 21.04
C LYS A 129 -11.12 -1.14 20.96
N GLU A 130 -12.17 -0.52 20.41
CA GLU A 130 -13.51 -1.12 20.34
C GLU A 130 -13.55 -2.32 19.37
N GLU A 131 -12.92 -2.16 18.23
CA GLU A 131 -12.90 -3.17 17.17
C GLU A 131 -11.76 -4.19 17.32
N LYS A 132 -10.93 -4.02 18.36
CA LYS A 132 -9.77 -4.87 18.67
C LYS A 132 -8.85 -5.04 17.45
N VAL A 133 -8.48 -3.91 16.86
CA VAL A 133 -7.63 -3.89 15.67
C VAL A 133 -6.29 -4.55 15.96
N THR A 134 -5.93 -5.54 15.14
CA THR A 134 -4.65 -6.27 15.25
C THR A 134 -3.63 -5.79 14.23
N LEU A 135 -4.10 -5.33 13.07
CA LEU A 135 -3.29 -4.86 11.96
C LEU A 135 -3.87 -3.56 11.39
N ALA A 136 -3.03 -2.59 11.07
CA ALA A 136 -3.48 -1.34 10.49
C ALA A 136 -2.64 -0.92 9.28
N PHE A 137 -3.26 -0.23 8.32
CA PHE A 137 -2.61 0.27 7.11
C PHE A 137 -2.75 1.78 7.04
N GLY A 138 -1.64 2.50 6.93
CA GLY A 138 -1.71 3.95 6.83
C GLY A 138 -0.39 4.62 6.47
N VAL A 139 -0.49 5.94 6.29
CA VAL A 139 0.66 6.81 6.00
C VAL A 139 1.19 7.47 7.28
N PRO A 140 2.45 7.91 7.34
CA PRO A 140 3.03 8.46 8.56
C PRO A 140 2.27 9.64 9.16
N THR A 141 1.63 10.48 8.35
CA THR A 141 0.87 11.64 8.83
C THR A 141 -0.33 11.25 9.70
N VAL A 142 -1.03 10.17 9.35
CA VAL A 142 -2.13 9.63 10.14
C VAL A 142 -1.62 9.04 11.45
N TRP A 143 -0.52 8.30 11.39
CA TRP A 143 0.08 7.70 12.59
C TRP A 143 0.63 8.74 13.56
N MET A 144 1.12 9.89 13.07
CA MET A 144 1.50 11.01 13.95
C MET A 144 0.33 11.54 14.76
N GLN A 145 -0.88 11.60 14.20
CA GLN A 145 -2.07 12.02 14.92
C GLN A 145 -2.48 10.99 15.98
N LEU A 146 -2.52 9.70 15.63
CA LEU A 146 -2.83 8.62 16.56
C LEU A 146 -1.82 8.56 17.72
N LEU A 147 -0.52 8.56 17.44
CA LEU A 147 0.52 8.55 18.46
C LEU A 147 0.50 9.83 19.31
N GLY A 148 0.18 10.98 18.71
CA GLY A 148 -0.04 12.23 19.44
C GLY A 148 -1.13 12.10 20.49
N TYR A 149 -2.30 11.60 20.10
CA TYR A 149 -3.40 11.34 21.02
C TYR A 149 -3.01 10.34 22.13
N CYS A 150 -2.33 9.25 21.75
CA CYS A 150 -1.87 8.26 22.74
C CYS A 150 -0.93 8.87 23.78
N ARG A 151 0.00 9.73 23.39
CA ARG A 151 0.91 10.43 24.31
C ARG A 151 0.16 11.39 25.24
N GLU A 152 -0.73 12.21 24.70
CA GLU A 152 -1.47 13.22 25.46
C GLU A 152 -2.40 12.60 26.50
N ASN A 153 -2.98 11.43 26.20
CA ASN A 153 -3.94 10.73 27.07
C ASN A 153 -3.30 9.59 27.86
N ASN A 154 -1.99 9.34 27.70
CA ASN A 154 -1.26 8.26 28.38
C ASN A 154 -1.92 6.89 28.18
N VAL A 155 -2.27 6.56 26.94
CA VAL A 155 -2.90 5.30 26.52
C VAL A 155 -2.02 4.54 25.52
N VAL A 156 -2.24 3.22 25.39
CA VAL A 156 -1.49 2.33 24.51
C VAL A 156 -2.41 1.56 23.56
N LEU A 157 -1.87 1.08 22.46
CA LEU A 157 -2.58 0.31 21.43
C LEU A 157 -2.55 -1.19 21.80
N GLU A 158 -3.35 -1.59 22.77
CA GLU A 158 -3.27 -2.92 23.43
C GLU A 158 -3.50 -4.11 22.49
N SER A 159 -4.34 -3.97 21.46
CA SER A 159 -4.71 -5.07 20.57
C SER A 159 -3.88 -5.12 19.30
N MET A 160 -3.20 -4.03 18.95
CA MET A 160 -2.47 -3.91 17.69
C MET A 160 -1.15 -4.66 17.75
N ASN A 161 -0.95 -5.63 16.86
CA ASN A 161 0.28 -6.40 16.75
C ASN A 161 1.26 -5.75 15.75
N SER A 162 0.72 -5.19 14.66
CA SER A 162 1.55 -4.59 13.62
C SER A 162 0.84 -3.48 12.86
N THR A 163 1.63 -2.63 12.21
CA THR A 163 1.14 -1.61 11.29
C THR A 163 1.98 -1.56 10.03
N VAL A 164 1.32 -1.49 8.88
CA VAL A 164 1.96 -1.28 7.57
C VAL A 164 2.02 0.20 7.29
N ILE A 165 3.22 0.73 7.13
CA ILE A 165 3.46 2.14 6.83
C ILE A 165 4.08 2.25 5.44
N GLY A 166 3.45 3.03 4.56
CA GLY A 166 3.90 3.27 3.19
C GLY A 166 3.56 4.68 2.72
N GLY A 167 3.73 4.93 1.42
CA GLY A 167 3.47 6.24 0.80
C GLY A 167 4.59 7.26 1.04
N SER A 168 5.23 7.25 2.21
CA SER A 168 6.43 8.06 2.49
C SER A 168 7.33 7.36 3.51
N ALA A 169 8.55 7.89 3.69
CA ALA A 169 9.54 7.30 4.58
C ALA A 169 9.08 7.41 6.05
N VAL A 170 9.16 6.29 6.78
CA VAL A 170 8.96 6.26 8.22
C VAL A 170 10.23 6.72 8.94
N THR A 171 10.07 7.41 10.07
CA THR A 171 11.20 7.85 10.89
C THR A 171 11.59 6.82 11.95
N VAL A 172 12.86 6.79 12.35
CA VAL A 172 13.32 5.97 13.48
C VAL A 172 12.52 6.27 14.76
N ALA A 173 12.20 7.54 14.99
CA ALA A 173 11.42 7.94 16.17
C ALA A 173 10.02 7.28 16.19
N MET A 174 9.34 7.26 15.05
CA MET A 174 8.01 6.62 14.94
C MET A 174 8.10 5.11 15.12
N ILE A 175 9.10 4.45 14.53
CA ILE A 175 9.33 3.01 14.71
C ILE A 175 9.57 2.68 16.19
N LYS A 176 10.46 3.44 16.85
CA LYS A 176 10.77 3.28 18.27
C LYS A 176 9.53 3.45 19.17
N GLU A 177 8.70 4.43 18.86
CA GLU A 177 7.48 4.68 19.64
C GLU A 177 6.49 3.53 19.50
N PHE A 178 6.22 3.07 18.29
CA PHE A 178 5.37 1.89 18.07
C PHE A 178 5.91 0.64 18.79
N ASP A 179 7.20 0.36 18.66
CA ASP A 179 7.84 -0.83 19.23
C ASP A 179 7.92 -0.74 20.76
N GLN A 180 8.51 0.34 21.32
CA GLN A 180 8.86 0.42 22.74
C GLN A 180 7.70 0.83 23.64
N VAL A 181 6.77 1.65 23.15
CA VAL A 181 5.64 2.13 23.95
C VAL A 181 4.40 1.27 23.73
N HIS A 182 4.14 0.87 22.50
CA HIS A 182 2.90 0.18 22.15
C HIS A 182 3.08 -1.33 21.89
N GLY A 183 4.31 -1.83 21.75
CA GLY A 183 4.58 -3.21 21.39
C GLY A 183 4.16 -3.57 19.96
N VAL A 184 4.03 -2.57 19.10
CA VAL A 184 3.54 -2.70 17.71
C VAL A 184 4.71 -2.80 16.73
N THR A 185 4.73 -3.84 15.93
CA THR A 185 5.73 -4.01 14.87
C THR A 185 5.41 -3.12 13.66
N VAL A 186 6.35 -2.27 13.27
CA VAL A 186 6.23 -1.47 12.05
C VAL A 186 6.75 -2.25 10.85
N LEU A 187 5.90 -2.42 9.84
CA LEU A 187 6.23 -3.00 8.54
C LEU A 187 6.27 -1.86 7.51
N GLN A 188 7.46 -1.36 7.20
CA GLN A 188 7.57 -0.37 6.14
C GLN A 188 7.40 -1.07 4.79
N GLY A 189 6.46 -0.56 3.96
CA GLY A 189 6.23 -1.00 2.60
C GLY A 189 6.61 0.08 1.59
N TRP A 190 7.21 -0.33 0.48
CA TRP A 190 7.36 0.51 -0.71
C TRP A 190 6.62 -0.11 -1.88
N GLY A 191 6.02 0.74 -2.66
CA GLY A 191 5.31 0.37 -3.86
C GLY A 191 4.75 1.60 -4.56
N MET A 192 4.02 1.37 -5.62
CA MET A 192 3.43 2.42 -6.43
C MET A 192 2.19 1.91 -7.16
N THR A 193 1.39 2.82 -7.70
CA THR A 193 0.15 2.49 -8.40
C THR A 193 0.40 1.46 -9.52
N GLU A 194 1.53 1.54 -10.19
CA GLU A 194 1.96 0.63 -11.24
C GLU A 194 2.30 -0.79 -10.76
N MET A 195 2.33 -1.00 -9.43
CA MET A 195 2.72 -2.26 -8.80
C MET A 195 1.61 -2.91 -7.95
N SER A 196 0.40 -2.38 -7.91
CA SER A 196 -0.84 -2.94 -7.29
C SER A 196 -0.97 -2.97 -5.75
N PRO A 197 -0.27 -2.27 -4.82
CA PRO A 197 0.93 -1.46 -5.04
C PRO A 197 2.25 -2.13 -4.66
N LEU A 198 2.26 -3.23 -3.86
CA LEU A 198 3.41 -3.66 -3.05
C LEU A 198 4.57 -4.22 -3.89
N GLY A 199 5.72 -3.58 -3.74
CA GLY A 199 6.99 -4.02 -4.30
C GLY A 199 7.91 -4.63 -3.27
N THR A 200 8.12 -3.93 -2.15
CA THR A 200 8.97 -4.40 -1.06
C THR A 200 8.29 -4.25 0.29
N THR A 201 8.75 -5.02 1.26
CA THR A 201 8.39 -4.85 2.66
C THR A 201 9.59 -5.10 3.56
N ASN A 202 9.64 -4.36 4.66
CA ASN A 202 10.64 -4.54 5.69
C ASN A 202 10.06 -5.37 6.84
N PHE A 203 10.02 -6.68 6.63
CA PHE A 203 9.56 -7.63 7.63
C PHE A 203 10.72 -7.99 8.57
N PRO A 204 10.53 -7.94 9.91
CA PRO A 204 11.53 -8.33 10.88
C PRO A 204 11.99 -9.78 10.68
N THR A 205 13.30 -10.03 10.80
CA THR A 205 13.87 -11.36 10.69
C THR A 205 14.40 -11.85 12.06
N PRO A 206 14.52 -13.17 12.27
CA PRO A 206 15.05 -13.69 13.54
C PRO A 206 16.48 -13.19 13.87
N GLU A 207 17.27 -12.87 12.84
CA GLU A 207 18.60 -12.29 13.01
C GLU A 207 18.54 -10.90 13.64
N MET A 208 17.51 -10.11 13.33
CA MET A 208 17.31 -8.78 13.90
C MET A 208 17.01 -8.80 15.39
N GLU A 209 16.50 -9.91 15.92
CA GLU A 209 16.26 -10.08 17.37
C GLU A 209 17.58 -10.15 18.18
N GLN A 210 18.69 -10.48 17.53
CA GLN A 210 20.01 -10.58 18.14
C GLN A 210 20.84 -9.30 17.99
N MET A 211 20.33 -8.31 17.24
CA MET A 211 20.98 -7.04 17.01
C MET A 211 20.68 -6.05 18.15
N SER A 212 21.55 -5.05 18.29
CA SER A 212 21.21 -3.88 19.11
C SER A 212 20.03 -3.12 18.53
N ASP A 213 19.30 -2.38 19.35
CA ASP A 213 18.18 -1.56 18.91
C ASP A 213 18.56 -0.60 17.77
N ASP A 214 19.73 0.02 17.84
CA ASP A 214 20.17 0.96 16.82
C ASP A 214 20.44 0.26 15.47
N GLU A 215 21.02 -0.93 15.47
CA GLU A 215 21.21 -1.74 14.25
C GLU A 215 19.86 -2.19 13.68
N LYS A 216 18.96 -2.69 14.53
CA LYS A 216 17.61 -3.10 14.17
C LYS A 216 16.86 -1.95 13.49
N TYR A 217 16.80 -0.77 14.10
CA TYR A 217 16.09 0.37 13.56
C TYR A 217 16.75 0.95 12.30
N ALA A 218 18.08 0.86 12.18
CA ALA A 218 18.78 1.25 10.95
C ALA A 218 18.40 0.36 9.75
N ILE A 219 18.01 -0.90 9.98
CA ILE A 219 17.46 -1.76 8.95
C ILE A 219 15.97 -1.44 8.71
N GLN A 220 15.20 -1.28 9.78
CA GLN A 220 13.74 -1.08 9.68
C GLN A 220 13.32 0.19 8.94
N VAL A 221 14.16 1.23 8.89
CA VAL A 221 13.88 2.44 8.08
C VAL A 221 14.13 2.27 6.58
N LYS A 222 14.74 1.17 6.15
CA LYS A 222 14.91 0.87 4.73
C LYS A 222 13.57 0.46 4.13
N ALA A 223 13.40 0.65 2.83
CA ALA A 223 12.17 0.28 2.12
C ALA A 223 11.89 -1.23 2.08
N GLY A 224 12.85 -2.05 2.50
CA GLY A 224 12.69 -3.48 2.65
C GLY A 224 13.22 -4.30 1.48
N ARG A 225 12.79 -5.57 1.44
CA ARG A 225 13.16 -6.54 0.42
C ARG A 225 11.97 -6.84 -0.50
N PRO A 226 12.21 -7.24 -1.77
CA PRO A 226 11.13 -7.57 -2.68
C PRO A 226 10.26 -8.69 -2.12
N VAL A 227 8.94 -8.52 -2.23
CA VAL A 227 8.01 -9.60 -1.91
C VAL A 227 8.06 -10.68 -2.99
N PHE A 228 7.66 -11.91 -2.64
CA PHE A 228 7.68 -13.02 -3.58
C PHE A 228 6.95 -12.67 -4.88
N GLY A 229 7.62 -12.85 -6.01
CA GLY A 229 7.10 -12.52 -7.33
C GLY A 229 7.58 -11.18 -7.89
N VAL A 230 8.20 -10.32 -7.08
CA VAL A 230 8.86 -9.08 -7.55
C VAL A 230 10.34 -9.30 -7.72
N GLU A 231 10.84 -8.98 -8.89
CA GLU A 231 12.28 -8.85 -9.17
C GLU A 231 12.62 -7.36 -9.20
N MET A 232 13.81 -7.01 -8.69
CA MET A 232 14.31 -5.63 -8.75
C MET A 232 15.80 -5.59 -9.04
N LYS A 233 16.24 -4.54 -9.72
CA LYS A 233 17.65 -4.23 -9.98
C LYS A 233 17.84 -2.72 -10.03
N ILE A 234 19.07 -2.27 -9.82
CA ILE A 234 19.49 -0.90 -10.06
C ILE A 234 20.39 -0.83 -11.28
N VAL A 235 20.25 0.23 -12.08
CA VAL A 235 21.04 0.41 -13.30
C VAL A 235 21.66 1.82 -13.34
N ASP A 236 22.80 1.94 -14.01
CA ASP A 236 23.42 3.21 -14.33
C ASP A 236 22.73 3.94 -15.51
N SER A 237 23.24 5.11 -15.88
CA SER A 237 22.71 5.92 -17.00
C SER A 237 22.81 5.21 -18.37
N ASP A 238 23.69 4.23 -18.51
CA ASP A 238 23.88 3.45 -19.73
C ASP A 238 23.04 2.15 -19.73
N GLY A 239 22.29 1.88 -18.64
CA GLY A 239 21.43 0.71 -18.48
C GLY A 239 22.18 -0.53 -17.97
N ASN A 240 23.44 -0.41 -17.54
CA ASN A 240 24.20 -1.53 -16.98
C ASN A 240 23.74 -1.78 -15.54
N THR A 241 23.55 -3.05 -15.18
CA THR A 241 23.18 -3.44 -13.81
C THR A 241 24.31 -3.13 -12.83
N LEU A 242 23.98 -2.42 -11.77
CA LEU A 242 24.88 -2.07 -10.68
C LEU A 242 24.90 -3.18 -9.60
N PRO A 243 26.00 -3.29 -8.80
CA PRO A 243 26.09 -4.28 -7.73
C PRO A 243 25.19 -3.93 -6.54
N ASN A 244 24.69 -4.97 -5.86
CA ASN A 244 23.96 -4.85 -4.59
C ASN A 244 24.97 -4.80 -3.43
N ASP A 245 25.66 -3.67 -3.28
CA ASP A 245 26.72 -3.47 -2.28
C ASP A 245 26.37 -2.43 -1.21
N GLY A 246 25.15 -1.88 -1.28
CA GLY A 246 24.65 -0.84 -0.38
C GLY A 246 25.26 0.55 -0.61
N LYS A 247 26.11 0.70 -1.65
CA LYS A 247 26.84 1.94 -1.96
C LYS A 247 26.48 2.47 -3.35
N ALA A 248 26.46 1.56 -4.34
CA ALA A 248 26.06 1.90 -5.69
C ALA A 248 24.59 2.34 -5.68
N SER A 249 24.29 3.45 -6.35
CA SER A 249 22.95 4.00 -6.51
C SER A 249 22.63 4.19 -7.97
N GLY A 250 21.43 3.83 -8.40
CA GLY A 250 20.99 3.95 -9.78
C GLY A 250 19.48 3.90 -9.93
N SER A 251 19.00 3.99 -11.15
CA SER A 251 17.57 3.88 -11.46
C SER A 251 17.04 2.51 -11.04
N LEU A 252 15.96 2.49 -10.26
CA LEU A 252 15.32 1.27 -9.80
C LEU A 252 14.41 0.72 -10.89
N LEU A 253 14.68 -0.48 -11.37
CA LEU A 253 13.85 -1.22 -12.29
C LEU A 253 13.20 -2.41 -11.58
N VAL A 254 11.93 -2.65 -11.86
CA VAL A 254 11.15 -3.73 -11.26
C VAL A 254 10.44 -4.58 -12.31
N ARG A 255 10.19 -5.84 -11.97
CA ARG A 255 9.46 -6.78 -12.83
C ARG A 255 8.67 -7.76 -11.98
N GLY A 256 7.44 -8.10 -12.40
CA GLY A 256 6.60 -9.07 -11.68
C GLY A 256 5.21 -9.23 -12.27
N PRO A 257 4.44 -10.24 -11.82
CA PRO A 257 3.16 -10.60 -12.41
C PRO A 257 2.03 -9.59 -12.19
N TRP A 258 2.19 -8.66 -11.26
CA TRP A 258 1.22 -7.58 -10.99
C TRP A 258 1.77 -6.19 -11.30
N ILE A 259 2.96 -6.11 -11.89
CA ILE A 259 3.53 -4.85 -12.36
C ILE A 259 2.94 -4.53 -13.73
N ILE A 260 2.64 -3.26 -13.95
CA ILE A 260 2.07 -2.76 -15.19
C ILE A 260 2.95 -3.10 -16.40
N LYS A 261 2.32 -3.46 -17.50
CA LYS A 261 2.99 -3.53 -18.79
C LYS A 261 2.72 -2.31 -19.66
N LYS A 262 1.53 -1.71 -19.49
CA LYS A 262 1.06 -0.63 -20.32
C LYS A 262 0.03 0.21 -19.56
N TYR A 263 0.13 1.53 -19.66
CA TYR A 263 -0.90 2.42 -19.11
C TYR A 263 -2.20 2.34 -19.91
N PHE A 264 -3.30 2.59 -19.24
CA PHE A 264 -4.62 2.57 -19.86
C PHE A 264 -4.71 3.55 -21.03
N LYS A 265 -5.07 3.04 -22.20
CA LYS A 265 -5.13 3.78 -23.48
C LYS A 265 -3.80 4.36 -23.99
N ALA A 266 -2.66 4.02 -23.42
CA ALA A 266 -1.38 4.36 -24.02
C ALA A 266 -1.16 3.54 -25.30
N GLU A 267 -0.35 4.04 -26.22
CA GLU A 267 0.02 3.30 -27.45
C GLU A 267 1.25 2.43 -27.21
N GLU A 268 2.20 2.90 -26.40
CA GLU A 268 3.45 2.24 -26.09
C GLU A 268 3.39 1.46 -24.78
N ASP A 269 4.23 0.44 -24.67
CA ASP A 269 4.44 -0.28 -23.43
C ASP A 269 5.21 0.58 -22.42
N ALA A 270 4.95 0.37 -21.13
CA ALA A 270 5.64 1.05 -20.04
C ALA A 270 6.88 0.28 -19.57
N VAL A 271 7.13 -0.88 -20.14
CA VAL A 271 8.26 -1.78 -19.82
C VAL A 271 9.22 -1.85 -21.01
N ASP A 272 10.47 -2.14 -20.70
CA ASP A 272 11.48 -2.43 -21.72
C ASP A 272 11.23 -3.80 -22.41
N LYS A 273 12.09 -4.14 -23.39
CA LYS A 273 12.01 -5.40 -24.14
C LYS A 273 12.13 -6.65 -23.29
N ASP A 274 12.74 -6.56 -22.10
CA ASP A 274 12.95 -7.64 -21.16
C ASP A 274 11.90 -7.65 -20.03
N GLY A 275 10.89 -6.74 -20.12
CA GLY A 275 9.76 -6.64 -19.20
C GLY A 275 10.05 -5.86 -17.91
N TRP A 276 11.12 -5.07 -17.86
CA TRP A 276 11.44 -4.21 -16.74
C TRP A 276 10.71 -2.87 -16.83
N PHE A 277 10.08 -2.51 -15.74
CA PHE A 277 9.46 -1.20 -15.53
C PHE A 277 10.43 -0.28 -14.79
N ASP A 278 10.68 0.91 -15.34
CA ASP A 278 11.45 1.95 -14.67
C ASP A 278 10.54 2.71 -13.71
N THR A 279 10.84 2.63 -12.42
CA THR A 279 10.01 3.26 -11.38
C THR A 279 10.18 4.77 -11.33
N GLY A 280 11.27 5.29 -11.87
CA GLY A 280 11.71 6.67 -11.71
C GLY A 280 12.42 6.94 -10.38
N ASP A 281 12.50 5.99 -9.46
CA ASP A 281 13.20 6.15 -8.19
C ASP A 281 14.69 5.84 -8.33
N ILE A 282 15.53 6.58 -7.62
CA ILE A 282 16.95 6.28 -7.45
C ILE A 282 17.14 5.55 -6.14
N SER A 283 17.70 4.35 -6.22
CA SER A 283 17.82 3.46 -5.06
C SER A 283 19.20 2.82 -4.97
N SER A 284 19.55 2.34 -3.77
CA SER A 284 20.64 1.41 -3.53
C SER A 284 20.07 0.11 -2.96
N ILE A 285 20.75 -1.01 -3.22
CA ILE A 285 20.38 -2.33 -2.68
C ILE A 285 21.61 -2.87 -1.96
N ASP A 286 21.44 -3.30 -0.72
CA ASP A 286 22.54 -3.89 0.04
C ASP A 286 22.72 -5.39 -0.26
N PRO A 287 23.81 -6.02 0.23
CA PRO A 287 24.07 -7.44 -0.01
C PRO A 287 22.99 -8.39 0.54
N ASP A 288 22.24 -7.96 1.57
CA ASP A 288 21.13 -8.71 2.15
C ASP A 288 19.81 -8.48 1.41
N GLY A 289 19.83 -7.66 0.37
CA GLY A 289 18.69 -7.36 -0.51
C GLY A 289 17.76 -6.26 0.00
N TYR A 290 18.11 -5.54 1.07
CA TYR A 290 17.32 -4.40 1.51
C TYR A 290 17.55 -3.19 0.59
N MET A 291 16.46 -2.65 0.09
CA MET A 291 16.45 -1.45 -0.73
C MET A 291 16.38 -0.19 0.15
N SER A 292 17.13 0.82 -0.24
CA SER A 292 17.05 2.17 0.30
C SER A 292 16.78 3.16 -0.83
N ILE A 293 15.78 4.00 -0.67
CA ILE A 293 15.49 5.08 -1.63
C ILE A 293 16.43 6.24 -1.32
N VAL A 294 17.21 6.66 -2.32
CA VAL A 294 18.16 7.76 -2.23
C VAL A 294 17.53 9.08 -2.67
N CYS A 295 16.68 9.01 -3.71
CA CYS A 295 15.92 10.13 -4.23
C CYS A 295 14.64 9.61 -4.86
N LEU A 296 13.50 10.16 -4.45
CA LEU A 296 12.22 10.01 -5.13
C LEU A 296 12.20 11.02 -6.27
N LEU A 297 12.25 10.57 -7.52
CA LEU A 297 11.96 11.43 -8.67
C LEU A 297 10.45 11.66 -8.82
N TYR A 298 9.66 10.77 -8.23
CA TYR A 298 8.21 10.94 -8.05
C TYR A 298 7.94 11.60 -6.71
N THR A 299 7.41 12.81 -6.71
CA THR A 299 6.77 13.41 -5.54
C THR A 299 5.44 12.69 -5.29
N SER A 300 5.04 12.64 -4.03
CA SER A 300 3.81 12.01 -3.51
C SER A 300 2.63 12.04 -4.47
N ASP A 301 1.88 10.96 -4.49
CA ASP A 301 0.60 10.89 -5.19
C ASP A 301 -0.34 11.98 -4.62
N ALA A 302 -1.13 12.66 -5.47
CA ALA A 302 -2.06 13.71 -5.04
C ALA A 302 -3.06 13.25 -3.95
N ALA A 303 -3.18 11.92 -3.75
CA ALA A 303 -3.96 11.33 -2.66
C ALA A 303 -3.31 11.52 -1.27
N ASP A 304 -1.99 11.70 -1.20
CA ASP A 304 -1.27 11.88 0.07
C ASP A 304 -1.38 13.32 0.60
N GLU A 305 -1.83 14.28 -0.24
CA GLU A 305 -1.99 15.70 0.11
C GLU A 305 -3.41 16.06 0.60
N VAL A 306 -4.36 15.14 0.58
CA VAL A 306 -5.80 15.38 0.87
C VAL A 306 -6.24 14.81 2.22
N LEU A 307 -5.31 14.34 3.06
CA LEU A 307 -5.59 13.87 4.42
C LEU A 307 -5.25 14.91 5.48
#